data_b87befd10d2980f3f81a6f991affc18e
#
_entry.id   b87befd10d2980f3f81a6f991affc18e
#
_cell.length_a   1.000
_cell.length_b   1.000
_cell.length_c   1.000
_cell.angle_alpha   90.00
_cell.angle_beta   90.00
_cell.angle_gamma   90.00
#
_symmetry.space_group_name_H-M   'P 1'
#
loop_
_entity.id
_entity.type
_entity.pdbx_description
1 polymer ?
#
loop_
_entity_poly.entity_id
_entity_poly.type
_entity_poly.pdbx_seq_one_letter_code
_entity_poly.pdbx_strand_id
1 'polypeptide(L)'
;GYSSAASDVYKRQGWYYIVDAAQSAGVLPIDMKDCGISVLCAPGHKGLYGIMGSGFLALSDSILPAPLTCGGTGSNSADWRQPDDLPDRLEAGTLNNPGIISIGAGVDFINRKGIDTIYHHEMRLIEFMYKELEKTEGISLYTPFEQIKAPVLSFNVGDYHSEEAASRLAERQIAVRAGLHCAPLAHNSFKTSNRGSVRVSPCAFTTFHDCEYFLNSVKNM
;
A
#
# COMPACT_ATOMS: atom_id res chain seq x y z
N GLY A 1 -7.52 15.13 -1.32
CA GLY A 1 -6.73 15.91 -0.40
C GLY A 1 -7.06 15.59 1.03
N TYR A 2 -6.10 15.06 1.76
CA TYR A 2 -6.24 14.95 3.21
C TYR A 2 -6.35 16.39 3.74
N SER A 3 -7.44 16.68 4.43
CA SER A 3 -7.69 18.02 4.95
C SER A 3 -6.63 18.35 6.01
N SER A 4 -5.68 19.21 5.67
CA SER A 4 -4.76 19.83 6.64
C SER A 4 -5.51 20.47 7.83
N ALA A 5 -6.75 20.92 7.60
CA ALA A 5 -7.61 21.49 8.63
C ALA A 5 -7.99 20.49 9.74
N ALA A 6 -8.23 19.20 9.42
CA ALA A 6 -8.51 18.20 10.44
C ALA A 6 -7.28 17.89 11.28
N SER A 7 -6.09 17.76 10.65
CA SER A 7 -4.83 17.54 11.37
C SER A 7 -4.47 18.71 12.28
N ASP A 8 -4.74 19.95 11.86
CA ASP A 8 -4.51 21.15 12.67
C ASP A 8 -5.40 21.23 13.90
N VAL A 9 -6.66 20.83 13.81
CA VAL A 9 -7.57 20.79 14.96
C VAL A 9 -7.07 19.80 16.01
N TYR A 10 -6.65 18.61 15.60
CA TYR A 10 -6.15 17.58 16.52
C TYR A 10 -4.79 17.97 17.13
N LYS A 11 -3.87 18.55 16.35
CA LYS A 11 -2.58 19.05 16.86
C LYS A 11 -2.72 20.13 17.93
N ARG A 12 -3.65 21.09 17.73
CA ARG A 12 -3.96 22.13 18.73
C ARG A 12 -4.49 21.57 20.06
N GLN A 13 -5.01 20.33 20.02
CA GLN A 13 -5.50 19.61 21.19
C GLN A 13 -4.41 18.69 21.82
N GLY A 14 -3.17 18.73 21.32
CA GLY A 14 -2.08 17.90 21.82
C GLY A 14 -2.11 16.44 21.33
N TRP A 15 -2.88 16.13 20.27
CA TRP A 15 -2.96 14.80 19.69
C TRP A 15 -1.87 14.59 18.64
N TYR A 16 -1.39 13.36 18.54
CA TYR A 16 -0.49 12.94 17.48
C TYR A 16 -1.28 12.42 16.28
N TYR A 17 -0.87 12.83 15.06
CA TYR A 17 -1.44 12.33 13.83
C TYR A 17 -0.55 11.19 13.30
N ILE A 18 -1.02 9.95 13.44
CA ILE A 18 -0.31 8.74 13.00
C ILE A 18 -0.96 8.25 11.72
N VAL A 19 -0.15 8.04 10.68
CA VAL A 19 -0.60 7.58 9.37
C VAL A 19 -0.01 6.21 9.07
N ASP A 20 -0.89 5.21 8.88
CA ASP A 20 -0.55 3.97 8.22
C ASP A 20 -0.56 4.21 6.70
N ALA A 21 0.63 4.35 6.13
CA ALA A 21 0.85 4.59 4.71
C ALA A 21 1.11 3.29 3.92
N ALA A 22 0.68 2.14 4.45
CA ALA A 22 0.95 0.84 3.85
C ALA A 22 0.42 0.67 2.41
N GLN A 23 -0.54 1.48 1.97
CA GLN A 23 -1.09 1.45 0.62
C GLN A 23 -0.77 2.73 -0.18
N SER A 24 -0.21 3.75 0.45
CA SER A 24 0.04 5.05 -0.17
C SER A 24 1.52 5.40 -0.34
N ALA A 25 2.39 4.91 0.56
CA ALA A 25 3.84 5.14 0.43
C ALA A 25 4.37 4.52 -0.87
N GLY A 26 5.10 5.32 -1.66
CA GLY A 26 5.61 4.94 -2.97
C GLY A 26 4.57 4.99 -4.11
N VAL A 27 3.31 5.29 -3.80
CA VAL A 27 2.20 5.41 -4.77
C VAL A 27 1.71 6.85 -4.87
N LEU A 28 1.53 7.50 -3.73
CA LEU A 28 1.10 8.89 -3.64
C LEU A 28 2.21 9.75 -3.04
N PRO A 29 2.37 11.00 -3.47
CA PRO A 29 3.28 11.92 -2.82
C PRO A 29 2.78 12.21 -1.40
N ILE A 30 3.63 12.01 -0.41
CA ILE A 30 3.33 12.28 1.00
C ILE A 30 4.43 13.19 1.55
N ASP A 31 4.06 14.41 1.91
CA ASP A 31 4.90 15.30 2.70
C ASP A 31 4.42 15.31 4.15
N MET A 32 5.23 14.77 5.05
CA MET A 32 4.88 14.68 6.47
C MET A 32 4.70 16.05 7.11
N LYS A 33 5.49 17.04 6.70
CA LYS A 33 5.47 18.39 7.25
C LYS A 33 4.23 19.14 6.79
N ASP A 34 3.97 19.16 5.49
CA ASP A 34 2.82 19.85 4.90
C ASP A 34 1.50 19.20 5.31
N CYS A 35 1.45 17.86 5.40
CA CYS A 35 0.29 17.12 5.88
C CYS A 35 0.14 17.14 7.41
N GLY A 36 1.12 17.67 8.14
CA GLY A 36 1.10 17.69 9.59
C GLY A 36 1.20 16.31 10.24
N ILE A 37 1.79 15.32 9.57
CA ILE A 37 1.92 13.96 10.06
C ILE A 37 2.98 13.91 11.16
N SER A 38 2.60 13.31 12.28
CA SER A 38 3.49 13.10 13.42
C SER A 38 4.30 11.82 13.30
N VAL A 39 3.66 10.75 12.83
CA VAL A 39 4.25 9.43 12.63
C VAL A 39 3.74 8.84 11.32
N LEU A 40 4.64 8.35 10.49
CA LEU A 40 4.32 7.65 9.25
C LEU A 40 4.90 6.24 9.28
N CYS A 41 4.06 5.24 9.01
CA CYS A 41 4.46 3.83 8.96
C CYS A 41 4.19 3.25 7.58
N ALA A 42 5.15 2.52 7.01
CA ALA A 42 4.94 1.79 5.76
C ALA A 42 5.80 0.52 5.66
N PRO A 43 5.27 -0.56 5.06
CA PRO A 43 6.06 -1.75 4.74
C PRO A 43 6.86 -1.52 3.46
N GLY A 44 8.05 -2.12 3.39
CA GLY A 44 8.93 -2.00 2.23
C GLY A 44 8.44 -2.73 0.98
N HIS A 45 7.71 -3.84 1.16
CA HIS A 45 7.35 -4.78 0.09
C HIS A 45 6.12 -4.42 -0.75
N LYS A 46 5.57 -3.21 -0.59
CA LYS A 46 4.45 -2.71 -1.40
C LYS A 46 4.92 -1.63 -2.38
N GLY A 47 4.32 -0.45 -2.38
CA GLY A 47 4.65 0.63 -3.29
C GLY A 47 6.11 1.12 -3.23
N LEU A 48 6.88 0.71 -2.22
CA LEU A 48 8.32 0.99 -2.13
C LEU A 48 9.22 -0.04 -2.83
N TYR A 49 8.68 -1.06 -3.46
CA TYR A 49 9.41 -2.08 -4.24
C TYR A 49 10.50 -2.85 -3.48
N GLY A 50 10.50 -2.81 -2.15
CA GLY A 50 11.42 -3.57 -1.31
C GLY A 50 10.97 -5.02 -1.10
N ILE A 51 11.80 -5.82 -0.43
CA ILE A 51 11.47 -7.22 -0.10
C ILE A 51 10.61 -7.32 1.16
N MET A 52 9.92 -8.45 1.32
CA MET A 52 9.11 -8.74 2.51
C MET A 52 9.97 -8.78 3.79
N GLY A 53 9.32 -8.49 4.94
CA GLY A 53 10.00 -8.48 6.24
C GLY A 53 10.77 -7.19 6.54
N SER A 54 10.55 -6.13 5.75
CA SER A 54 11.11 -4.80 5.96
C SER A 54 10.02 -3.73 5.93
N GLY A 55 10.30 -2.59 6.56
CA GLY A 55 9.43 -1.44 6.63
C GLY A 55 10.14 -0.29 7.32
N PHE A 56 9.48 0.83 7.47
CA PHE A 56 10.01 1.97 8.20
C PHE A 56 8.95 2.66 9.06
N LEU A 57 9.44 3.36 10.07
CA LEU A 57 8.72 4.31 10.89
C LEU A 57 9.44 5.67 10.76
N ALA A 58 8.75 6.67 10.24
CA ALA A 58 9.26 8.04 10.19
C ALA A 58 8.56 8.88 11.27
N LEU A 59 9.34 9.67 12.00
CA LEU A 59 8.89 10.48 13.12
C LEU A 59 9.11 11.95 12.81
N SER A 60 8.19 12.82 13.25
CA SER A 60 8.47 14.26 13.30
C SER A 60 9.43 14.58 14.45
N ASP A 61 10.19 15.65 14.33
CA ASP A 61 11.20 16.06 15.32
C ASP A 61 10.66 16.25 16.74
N SER A 62 9.34 16.42 16.90
CA SER A 62 8.67 16.60 18.19
C SER A 62 8.34 15.30 18.91
N ILE A 63 8.62 14.13 18.30
CA ILE A 63 8.22 12.82 18.84
C ILE A 63 9.44 11.96 19.09
N LEU A 64 9.58 11.50 20.32
CA LEU A 64 10.55 10.49 20.72
C LEU A 64 9.81 9.39 21.49
N PRO A 65 9.36 8.31 20.82
CA PRO A 65 8.63 7.24 21.50
C PRO A 65 9.54 6.44 22.44
N ALA A 66 8.92 5.84 23.45
CA ALA A 66 9.61 4.84 24.27
C ALA A 66 9.82 3.55 23.47
N PRO A 67 10.93 2.84 23.65
CA PRO A 67 11.13 1.53 23.04
C PRO A 67 10.09 0.53 23.56
N LEU A 68 9.49 -0.23 22.66
CA LEU A 68 8.57 -1.32 23.02
C LEU A 68 9.35 -2.59 23.39
N THR A 69 10.48 -2.81 22.72
CA THR A 69 11.38 -3.94 22.92
C THR A 69 12.78 -3.40 23.16
N CYS A 70 13.53 -4.07 24.03
CA CYS A 70 14.92 -3.73 24.34
C CYS A 70 15.81 -4.94 24.02
N GLY A 71 17.03 -4.68 23.56
CA GLY A 71 18.01 -5.72 23.24
C GLY A 71 19.31 -5.14 22.75
N GLY A 72 20.30 -5.98 22.47
CA GLY A 72 21.60 -5.51 21.99
C GLY A 72 21.48 -4.78 20.65
N THR A 73 21.96 -3.55 20.60
CA THR A 73 21.99 -2.72 19.38
C THR A 73 23.38 -2.69 18.74
N GLY A 74 24.42 -3.03 19.50
CA GLY A 74 25.82 -2.99 19.05
C GLY A 74 26.47 -1.58 19.18
N SER A 75 25.72 -0.54 19.45
CA SER A 75 26.21 0.84 19.53
C SER A 75 26.85 1.18 20.90
N ASN A 76 26.32 0.65 22.00
CA ASN A 76 26.85 0.89 23.34
C ASN A 76 26.76 -0.37 24.21
N SER A 77 27.61 -1.34 23.95
CA SER A 77 27.57 -2.67 24.59
C SER A 77 27.90 -2.66 26.08
N ALA A 78 28.43 -1.56 26.64
CA ALA A 78 28.75 -1.43 28.05
C ALA A 78 27.56 -0.89 28.87
N ASP A 79 26.56 -0.31 28.26
CA ASP A 79 25.36 0.22 28.94
C ASP A 79 24.28 -0.88 29.03
N TRP A 80 23.64 -0.97 30.19
CA TRP A 80 22.53 -1.88 30.44
C TRP A 80 21.19 -1.36 29.93
N ARG A 81 21.14 -0.11 29.53
CA ARG A 81 19.93 0.56 29.04
C ARG A 81 19.90 0.58 27.53
N GLN A 82 18.69 0.59 26.99
CA GLN A 82 18.46 0.87 25.56
C GLN A 82 19.02 2.28 25.24
N PRO A 83 19.72 2.46 24.10
CA PRO A 83 20.20 3.78 23.70
C PRO A 83 19.09 4.82 23.59
N ASP A 84 19.44 6.07 23.80
CA ASP A 84 18.51 7.19 23.66
C ASP A 84 18.43 7.71 22.22
N ASP A 85 19.42 7.44 21.41
CA ASP A 85 19.54 7.94 20.05
C ASP A 85 18.78 7.06 19.04
N LEU A 86 18.14 7.69 18.05
CA LEU A 86 17.57 7.02 16.90
C LEU A 86 18.65 6.68 15.86
N PRO A 87 18.53 5.56 15.14
CA PRO A 87 17.45 4.59 15.18
C PRO A 87 17.55 3.56 16.31
N ASP A 88 18.69 3.40 16.97
CA ASP A 88 19.02 2.34 17.92
C ASP A 88 18.04 2.27 19.10
N ARG A 89 17.48 3.39 19.51
CA ARG A 89 16.45 3.47 20.54
C ARG A 89 15.25 2.56 20.28
N LEU A 90 14.84 2.42 19.02
CA LEU A 90 13.63 1.70 18.62
C LEU A 90 13.95 0.36 17.95
N GLU A 91 15.21 0.07 17.72
CA GLU A 91 15.66 -1.13 17.02
C GLU A 91 16.49 -2.02 17.97
N ALA A 92 15.97 -3.20 18.27
CA ALA A 92 16.63 -4.15 19.17
C ALA A 92 17.06 -5.39 18.39
N GLY A 93 18.30 -5.82 18.61
CA GLY A 93 18.89 -6.99 17.96
C GLY A 93 19.51 -6.70 16.59
N THR A 94 19.86 -7.76 15.86
CA THR A 94 20.44 -7.64 14.52
C THR A 94 19.37 -7.24 13.51
N LEU A 95 19.59 -6.14 12.81
CA LEU A 95 18.64 -5.61 11.84
C LEU A 95 18.57 -6.45 10.55
N ASN A 96 17.41 -6.39 9.88
CA ASN A 96 17.24 -6.96 8.56
C ASN A 96 17.91 -6.05 7.49
N ASN A 97 19.24 -5.98 7.48
CA ASN A 97 20.00 -5.16 6.56
C ASN A 97 19.65 -5.38 5.07
N PRO A 98 19.49 -6.63 4.57
CA PRO A 98 19.05 -6.83 3.19
C PRO A 98 17.69 -6.17 2.89
N GLY A 99 16.76 -6.27 3.83
CA GLY A 99 15.45 -5.63 3.73
C GLY A 99 15.53 -4.10 3.69
N ILE A 100 16.33 -3.51 4.57
CA ILE A 100 16.55 -2.05 4.63
C ILE A 100 17.19 -1.55 3.32
N ILE A 101 18.24 -2.22 2.84
CA ILE A 101 18.90 -1.89 1.58
C ILE A 101 17.93 -1.99 0.40
N SER A 102 17.05 -2.99 0.40
CA SER A 102 16.05 -3.15 -0.66
C SER A 102 15.04 -1.99 -0.71
N ILE A 103 14.64 -1.45 0.44
CA ILE A 103 13.80 -0.24 0.49
C ILE A 103 14.56 0.95 -0.13
N GLY A 104 15.83 1.13 0.21
CA GLY A 104 16.66 2.18 -0.37
C GLY A 104 16.70 2.09 -1.90
N ALA A 105 16.95 0.90 -2.45
CA ALA A 105 16.95 0.66 -3.89
C ALA A 105 15.58 0.97 -4.54
N GLY A 106 14.48 0.63 -3.87
CA GLY A 106 13.12 0.96 -4.33
C GLY A 106 12.83 2.45 -4.30
N VAL A 107 13.24 3.15 -3.25
CA VAL A 107 13.14 4.63 -3.16
C VAL A 107 13.96 5.30 -4.26
N ASP A 108 15.17 4.83 -4.52
CA ASP A 108 16.00 5.34 -5.62
C ASP A 108 15.34 5.13 -6.99
N PHE A 109 14.67 3.98 -7.18
CA PHE A 109 13.90 3.73 -8.40
C PHE A 109 12.75 4.73 -8.54
N ILE A 110 11.97 4.94 -7.47
CA ILE A 110 10.84 5.90 -7.46
C ILE A 110 11.35 7.31 -7.75
N ASN A 111 12.45 7.74 -7.12
CA ASN A 111 13.04 9.06 -7.33
C ASN A 111 13.52 9.27 -8.77
N ARG A 112 14.13 8.25 -9.38
CA ARG A 112 14.57 8.33 -10.80
C ARG A 112 13.41 8.35 -11.78
N LYS A 113 12.33 7.62 -11.51
CA LYS A 113 11.14 7.57 -12.39
C LYS A 113 10.22 8.77 -12.19
N GLY A 114 10.17 9.30 -10.98
CA GLY A 114 9.21 10.28 -10.52
C GLY A 114 7.90 9.62 -10.05
N ILE A 115 7.53 9.88 -8.81
CA ILE A 115 6.31 9.30 -8.20
C ILE A 115 5.05 9.66 -9.00
N ASP A 116 4.93 10.88 -9.48
CA ASP A 116 3.80 11.32 -10.31
C ASP A 116 3.75 10.57 -11.64
N THR A 117 4.92 10.30 -12.25
CA THR A 117 5.00 9.53 -13.49
C THR A 117 4.50 8.09 -13.28
N ILE A 118 4.90 7.45 -12.19
CA ILE A 118 4.45 6.11 -11.80
C ILE A 118 2.94 6.14 -11.56
N TYR A 119 2.46 7.06 -10.73
CA TYR A 119 1.04 7.20 -10.41
C TYR A 119 0.16 7.38 -11.67
N HIS A 120 0.53 8.31 -12.55
CA HIS A 120 -0.24 8.56 -13.78
C HIS A 120 -0.19 7.36 -14.74
N HIS A 121 0.93 6.65 -14.81
CA HIS A 121 1.01 5.41 -15.59
C HIS A 121 0.04 4.36 -15.06
N GLU A 122 0.09 4.07 -13.77
CA GLU A 122 -0.75 3.07 -13.13
C GLU A 122 -2.25 3.45 -13.20
N MET A 123 -2.58 4.72 -13.00
CA MET A 123 -3.96 5.21 -13.12
C MET A 123 -4.50 5.10 -14.55
N ARG A 124 -3.69 5.31 -15.59
CA ARG A 124 -4.11 5.07 -16.99
C ARG A 124 -4.42 3.58 -17.25
N LEU A 125 -3.65 2.68 -16.66
CA LEU A 125 -3.94 1.25 -16.74
C LEU A 125 -5.25 0.88 -16.02
N ILE A 126 -5.50 1.47 -14.85
CA ILE A 126 -6.78 1.31 -14.12
C ILE A 126 -7.94 1.86 -14.94
N GLU A 127 -7.80 3.05 -15.51
CA GLU A 127 -8.85 3.65 -16.35
C GLU A 127 -9.18 2.76 -17.55
N PHE A 128 -8.16 2.24 -18.22
CA PHE A 128 -8.33 1.32 -19.34
C PHE A 128 -9.07 0.05 -18.91
N MET A 129 -8.63 -0.61 -17.86
CA MET A 129 -9.28 -1.82 -17.34
C MET A 129 -10.70 -1.53 -16.85
N TYR A 130 -10.93 -0.42 -16.16
CA TYR A 130 -12.26 -0.04 -15.69
C TYR A 130 -13.26 0.09 -16.84
N LYS A 131 -12.93 0.88 -17.88
CA LYS A 131 -13.80 1.12 -19.04
C LYS A 131 -14.16 -0.15 -19.79
N GLU A 132 -13.28 -1.12 -19.84
CA GLU A 132 -13.53 -2.39 -20.49
C GLU A 132 -14.35 -3.33 -19.61
N LEU A 133 -14.07 -3.40 -18.32
CA LEU A 133 -14.84 -4.22 -17.37
C LEU A 133 -16.26 -3.70 -17.18
N GLU A 134 -16.47 -2.37 -17.20
CA GLU A 134 -17.79 -1.75 -17.09
C GLU A 134 -18.74 -2.16 -18.23
N LYS A 135 -18.20 -2.43 -19.42
CA LYS A 135 -18.95 -2.89 -20.58
C LYS A 135 -19.13 -4.42 -20.64
N THR A 136 -18.45 -5.14 -19.75
CA THR A 136 -18.44 -6.61 -19.77
C THR A 136 -19.61 -7.13 -18.95
N GLU A 137 -20.47 -7.93 -19.57
CA GLU A 137 -21.60 -8.56 -18.89
C GLU A 137 -21.13 -9.47 -17.74
N GLY A 138 -21.87 -9.48 -16.65
CA GLY A 138 -21.55 -10.27 -15.46
C GLY A 138 -20.45 -9.69 -14.56
N ILE A 139 -19.89 -8.52 -14.88
CA ILE A 139 -18.92 -7.86 -14.01
C ILE A 139 -19.62 -6.90 -13.03
N SER A 140 -19.25 -6.99 -11.75
CA SER A 140 -19.65 -6.04 -10.72
C SER A 140 -18.46 -5.18 -10.32
N LEU A 141 -18.52 -3.88 -10.58
CA LEU A 141 -17.58 -2.86 -10.10
C LEU A 141 -18.16 -2.17 -8.88
N TYR A 142 -17.35 -1.92 -7.85
CA TYR A 142 -17.84 -1.42 -6.56
C TYR A 142 -17.62 0.06 -6.34
N THR A 143 -16.68 0.67 -7.05
CA THR A 143 -16.32 2.07 -6.89
C THR A 143 -16.45 2.78 -8.24
N PRO A 144 -17.22 3.88 -8.35
CA PRO A 144 -17.23 4.71 -9.56
C PRO A 144 -15.82 5.21 -9.87
N PHE A 145 -15.46 5.30 -11.15
CA PHE A 145 -14.08 5.65 -11.56
C PHE A 145 -13.61 6.98 -10.95
N GLU A 146 -14.46 7.99 -10.88
CA GLU A 146 -14.16 9.33 -10.34
C GLU A 146 -13.76 9.30 -8.86
N GLN A 147 -14.14 8.25 -8.14
CA GLN A 147 -13.80 8.05 -6.73
C GLN A 147 -12.52 7.24 -6.53
N ILE A 148 -11.97 6.64 -7.59
CA ILE A 148 -10.71 5.89 -7.52
C ILE A 148 -9.55 6.90 -7.39
N LYS A 149 -8.87 6.88 -6.25
CA LYS A 149 -7.75 7.78 -5.94
C LYS A 149 -6.40 7.08 -5.86
N ALA A 150 -6.39 5.76 -6.00
CA ALA A 150 -5.19 4.94 -6.01
C ALA A 150 -5.31 3.88 -7.12
N PRO A 151 -4.19 3.37 -7.67
CA PRO A 151 -4.19 2.42 -8.78
C PRO A 151 -4.62 1.02 -8.33
N VAL A 152 -5.85 0.91 -7.84
CA VAL A 152 -6.46 -0.33 -7.35
C VAL A 152 -7.88 -0.43 -7.86
N LEU A 153 -8.24 -1.58 -8.41
CA LEU A 153 -9.59 -1.86 -8.90
C LEU A 153 -10.10 -3.17 -8.30
N SER A 154 -11.28 -3.12 -7.67
CA SER A 154 -11.97 -4.27 -7.09
C SER A 154 -13.23 -4.58 -7.88
N PHE A 155 -13.43 -5.86 -8.19
CA PHE A 155 -14.54 -6.34 -8.99
C PHE A 155 -14.93 -7.77 -8.64
N ASN A 156 -16.09 -8.24 -9.12
CA ASN A 156 -16.47 -9.64 -9.12
C ASN A 156 -16.96 -10.03 -10.51
N VAL A 157 -16.89 -11.35 -10.79
CA VAL A 157 -17.32 -11.96 -12.06
C VAL A 157 -18.51 -12.88 -11.77
N GLY A 158 -19.67 -12.58 -12.35
CA GLY A 158 -20.87 -13.38 -12.16
C GLY A 158 -21.13 -13.74 -10.70
N ASP A 159 -21.43 -15.01 -10.47
CA ASP A 159 -21.67 -15.57 -9.14
C ASP A 159 -20.45 -16.25 -8.51
N TYR A 160 -19.27 -16.16 -9.15
CA TYR A 160 -18.06 -16.76 -8.60
C TYR A 160 -17.69 -16.18 -7.24
N HIS A 161 -17.22 -17.02 -6.33
CA HIS A 161 -16.43 -16.57 -5.20
C HIS A 161 -15.13 -15.95 -5.68
N SER A 162 -14.66 -14.93 -4.99
CA SER A 162 -13.43 -14.21 -5.39
C SER A 162 -12.21 -15.12 -5.49
N GLU A 163 -12.10 -16.11 -4.61
CA GLU A 163 -11.01 -17.10 -4.61
C GLU A 163 -11.09 -18.02 -5.86
N GLU A 164 -12.29 -18.41 -6.29
CA GLU A 164 -12.47 -19.21 -7.49
C GLU A 164 -12.08 -18.40 -8.73
N ALA A 165 -12.56 -17.17 -8.83
CA ALA A 165 -12.19 -16.28 -9.94
C ALA A 165 -10.67 -16.04 -9.98
N ALA A 166 -10.02 -15.81 -8.81
CA ALA A 166 -8.57 -15.67 -8.74
C ALA A 166 -7.82 -16.94 -9.14
N SER A 167 -8.32 -18.13 -8.76
CA SER A 167 -7.73 -19.41 -9.16
C SER A 167 -7.73 -19.60 -10.65
N ARG A 168 -8.86 -19.31 -11.33
CA ARG A 168 -8.99 -19.38 -12.80
C ARG A 168 -8.05 -18.39 -13.51
N LEU A 169 -7.83 -17.20 -12.94
CA LEU A 169 -6.86 -16.24 -13.45
C LEU A 169 -5.42 -16.73 -13.21
N ALA A 170 -5.14 -17.35 -12.06
CA ALA A 170 -3.82 -17.91 -11.75
C ALA A 170 -3.43 -19.07 -12.71
N GLU A 171 -4.38 -19.90 -13.14
CA GLU A 171 -4.16 -20.93 -14.19
C GLU A 171 -3.71 -20.32 -15.53
N ARG A 172 -4.04 -19.04 -15.76
CA ARG A 172 -3.59 -18.24 -16.90
C ARG A 172 -2.38 -17.35 -16.57
N GLN A 173 -1.69 -17.64 -15.47
CA GLN A 173 -0.50 -16.89 -15.00
C GLN A 173 -0.77 -15.40 -14.69
N ILE A 174 -2.00 -15.08 -14.32
CA ILE A 174 -2.40 -13.73 -13.91
C ILE A 174 -2.53 -13.69 -12.40
N ALA A 175 -1.64 -12.92 -11.75
CA ALA A 175 -1.64 -12.72 -10.31
C ALA A 175 -2.61 -11.60 -9.92
N VAL A 176 -3.66 -11.97 -9.20
CA VAL A 176 -4.60 -11.03 -8.57
C VAL A 176 -4.73 -11.37 -7.08
N ARG A 177 -5.36 -10.53 -6.32
CA ARG A 177 -5.69 -10.84 -4.93
C ARG A 177 -7.19 -11.05 -4.79
N ALA A 178 -7.59 -12.09 -4.04
CA ALA A 178 -8.98 -12.38 -3.70
C ALA A 178 -9.25 -12.22 -2.19
N GLY A 179 -10.52 -12.18 -1.81
CA GLY A 179 -10.98 -12.18 -0.43
C GLY A 179 -11.35 -10.81 0.11
N LEU A 180 -11.15 -10.62 1.42
CA LEU A 180 -11.59 -9.42 2.14
C LEU A 180 -10.52 -8.31 2.22
N HIS A 181 -9.34 -8.50 1.64
CA HIS A 181 -8.26 -7.49 1.51
C HIS A 181 -7.86 -6.80 2.83
N CYS A 182 -8.01 -7.48 3.98
CA CYS A 182 -7.82 -6.92 5.32
C CYS A 182 -8.78 -5.74 5.63
N ALA A 183 -9.93 -5.66 4.95
CA ALA A 183 -10.90 -4.56 5.05
C ALA A 183 -12.34 -5.06 5.26
N PRO A 184 -12.62 -5.84 6.32
CA PRO A 184 -13.93 -6.46 6.52
C PRO A 184 -15.08 -5.44 6.61
N LEU A 185 -14.84 -4.26 7.18
CA LEU A 185 -15.84 -3.21 7.28
C LEU A 185 -16.23 -2.64 5.91
N ALA A 186 -15.27 -2.49 4.99
CA ALA A 186 -15.56 -2.08 3.62
C ALA A 186 -16.43 -3.15 2.92
N HIS A 187 -16.07 -4.42 3.07
CA HIS A 187 -16.86 -5.52 2.49
C HIS A 187 -18.28 -5.61 3.06
N ASN A 188 -18.48 -5.29 4.34
CA ASN A 188 -19.81 -5.17 4.91
C ASN A 188 -20.63 -4.06 4.24
N SER A 189 -20.02 -2.90 4.03
CA SER A 189 -20.66 -1.74 3.36
C SER A 189 -21.01 -2.03 1.91
N PHE A 190 -20.15 -2.73 1.18
CA PHE A 190 -20.37 -3.14 -0.22
C PHE A 190 -21.15 -4.45 -0.37
N LYS A 191 -21.59 -5.07 0.73
CA LYS A 191 -22.33 -6.36 0.77
C LYS A 191 -21.58 -7.50 0.06
N THR A 192 -20.26 -7.50 0.15
CA THR A 192 -19.36 -8.50 -0.45
C THR A 192 -18.71 -9.41 0.60
N SER A 193 -19.13 -9.34 1.87
CA SER A 193 -18.51 -10.10 2.97
C SER A 193 -18.51 -11.61 2.76
N ASN A 194 -19.55 -12.15 2.08
CA ASN A 194 -19.71 -13.60 1.90
C ASN A 194 -18.81 -14.16 0.80
N ARG A 195 -18.54 -13.40 -0.27
CA ARG A 195 -17.78 -13.88 -1.42
C ARG A 195 -16.48 -13.13 -1.69
N GLY A 196 -16.20 -12.10 -0.90
CA GLY A 196 -15.05 -11.24 -1.12
C GLY A 196 -15.12 -10.45 -2.43
N SER A 197 -14.00 -9.92 -2.87
CA SER A 197 -13.80 -9.37 -4.22
C SER A 197 -12.45 -9.77 -4.79
N VAL A 198 -12.32 -9.74 -6.11
CA VAL A 198 -11.04 -9.80 -6.81
C VAL A 198 -10.49 -8.39 -6.89
N ARG A 199 -9.19 -8.23 -6.62
CA ARG A 199 -8.48 -6.96 -6.71
C ARG A 199 -7.33 -7.06 -7.68
N VAL A 200 -7.30 -6.15 -8.64
CA VAL A 200 -6.16 -5.93 -9.52
C VAL A 200 -5.46 -4.62 -9.15
N SER A 201 -4.13 -4.63 -9.17
CA SER A 201 -3.28 -3.49 -8.80
C SER A 201 -2.07 -3.50 -9.74
N PRO A 202 -2.07 -2.70 -10.80
CA PRO A 202 -0.92 -2.54 -11.67
C PRO A 202 0.24 -1.86 -10.93
N CYS A 203 1.43 -1.97 -11.45
CA CYS A 203 2.62 -1.31 -10.93
C CYS A 203 3.39 -0.64 -12.07
N ALA A 204 4.49 0.06 -11.75
CA ALA A 204 5.33 0.76 -12.72
C ALA A 204 5.87 -0.11 -13.88
N PHE A 205 5.82 -1.42 -13.74
CA PHE A 205 6.28 -2.39 -14.76
C PHE A 205 5.16 -3.02 -15.56
N THR A 206 3.90 -2.84 -15.15
CA THR A 206 2.73 -3.38 -15.85
C THR A 206 2.52 -2.64 -17.17
N THR A 207 2.27 -3.37 -18.24
CA THR A 207 2.04 -2.82 -19.57
C THR A 207 0.55 -2.84 -19.96
N PHE A 208 0.18 -2.09 -20.99
CA PHE A 208 -1.17 -2.20 -21.59
C PHE A 208 -1.45 -3.60 -22.13
N HIS A 209 -0.44 -4.27 -22.66
CA HIS A 209 -0.59 -5.66 -23.15
C HIS A 209 -0.94 -6.63 -22.00
N ASP A 210 -0.33 -6.47 -20.82
CA ASP A 210 -0.69 -7.26 -19.64
C ASP A 210 -2.15 -7.02 -19.24
N CYS A 211 -2.60 -5.76 -19.32
CA CYS A 211 -4.00 -5.41 -19.04
C CYS A 211 -4.96 -5.99 -20.09
N GLU A 212 -4.62 -5.99 -21.37
CA GLU A 212 -5.42 -6.62 -22.42
C GLU A 212 -5.52 -8.14 -22.22
N TYR A 213 -4.41 -8.78 -21.87
CA TYR A 213 -4.39 -10.22 -21.56
C TYR A 213 -5.26 -10.54 -20.33
N PHE A 214 -5.18 -9.75 -19.30
CA PHE A 214 -6.05 -9.83 -18.11
C PHE A 214 -7.53 -9.69 -18.51
N LEU A 215 -7.89 -8.64 -19.23
CA LEU A 215 -9.27 -8.37 -19.67
C LEU A 215 -9.84 -9.50 -20.52
N ASN A 216 -9.06 -10.00 -21.49
CA ASN A 216 -9.47 -11.15 -22.30
C ASN A 216 -9.68 -12.40 -21.44
N SER A 217 -8.85 -12.58 -20.41
CA SER A 217 -8.98 -13.71 -19.50
C SER A 217 -10.24 -13.62 -18.63
N VAL A 218 -10.60 -12.43 -18.19
CA VAL A 218 -11.84 -12.18 -17.42
C VAL A 218 -13.08 -12.36 -18.31
N LYS A 219 -13.07 -11.83 -19.53
CA LYS A 219 -14.19 -11.95 -20.49
C LYS A 219 -14.50 -13.40 -20.90
N ASN A 220 -13.53 -14.30 -20.74
CA ASN A 220 -13.66 -15.73 -21.10
C ASN A 220 -13.81 -16.63 -19.85
N MET A 221 -14.27 -16.09 -18.75
CA MET A 221 -14.63 -16.84 -17.52
C MET A 221 -16.11 -17.17 -17.51
#